data_94e68c59ed893369e955dbbcacaba3bb
#
_entry.id   94e68c59ed893369e955dbbcacaba3bb
#
_cell.length_a   1.000
_cell.length_b   1.000
_cell.length_c   1.000
_cell.angle_alpha   90.00
_cell.angle_beta   90.00
_cell.angle_gamma   90.00
#
_symmetry.space_group_name_H-M   'P 1'
#
loop_
_entity.id
_entity.type
_entity.pdbx_description
1 polymer ?
#
loop_
_entity_poly.entity_id
_entity_poly.type
_entity_poly.pdbx_seq_one_letter_code
_entity_poly.pdbx_strand_id
1 'polypeptide(L)'
;MQQYLNLLQHIIDEGTPKTDRTGTGTKSCFGYQLRFDLSKGFPLVTTKKLHLKSIIYELLWFLKGDTNIKYLKDNGVRIWDEWANENGDLGPVYGKQWRSWEGANGVVVDQIKDLIHQIKTTPDSRRLIVSAWNVGDLSKMALMPCHNLFQFYVADGKLSCQLYQRSADVFLGVPFNIASYALLTMMVAQVCDLQYGDFVHSFGDVHLYNNHIEQAELQLSRTTFPLPNMKINPAVKDIFTFEFSDFTLEDYQSHPSIKAPVAV
;
A
#
# COMPACT_ATOMS: atom_id res chain seq x y z
N MET A 1 -14.14 -8.54 -1.24
CA MET A 1 -13.51 -7.62 -2.25
C MET A 1 -14.52 -6.85 -3.10
N GLN A 2 -15.82 -6.98 -2.82
CA GLN A 2 -16.87 -6.30 -3.62
C GLN A 2 -16.70 -4.76 -3.64
N GLN A 3 -16.29 -4.15 -2.53
CA GLN A 3 -16.06 -2.71 -2.46
C GLN A 3 -15.01 -2.20 -3.44
N TYR A 4 -13.96 -2.99 -3.74
CA TYR A 4 -12.97 -2.65 -4.76
C TYR A 4 -13.59 -2.74 -6.18
N LEU A 5 -14.38 -3.78 -6.46
CA LEU A 5 -15.07 -3.90 -7.74
C LEU A 5 -16.10 -2.77 -7.95
N ASN A 6 -16.78 -2.37 -6.88
CA ASN A 6 -17.70 -1.23 -6.92
C ASN A 6 -16.97 0.08 -7.27
N LEU A 7 -15.76 0.30 -6.72
CA LEU A 7 -14.92 1.45 -7.10
C LEU A 7 -14.53 1.37 -8.58
N LEU A 8 -14.09 0.20 -9.04
CA LEU A 8 -13.68 0.03 -10.43
C LEU A 8 -14.84 0.31 -11.40
N GLN A 9 -16.05 -0.21 -11.10
CA GLN A 9 -17.26 0.06 -11.87
C GLN A 9 -17.64 1.55 -11.81
N HIS A 10 -17.59 2.15 -10.62
CA HIS A 10 -17.90 3.58 -10.44
C HIS A 10 -17.02 4.48 -11.33
N ILE A 11 -15.72 4.18 -11.44
CA ILE A 11 -14.82 4.97 -12.30
C ILE A 11 -15.16 4.78 -13.80
N ILE A 12 -15.55 3.57 -14.20
CA ILE A 12 -15.99 3.33 -15.59
C ILE A 12 -17.25 4.13 -15.91
N ASP A 13 -18.21 4.16 -14.98
CA ASP A 13 -19.53 4.78 -15.22
C ASP A 13 -19.49 6.31 -15.08
N GLU A 14 -18.88 6.80 -13.99
CA GLU A 14 -18.96 8.19 -13.54
C GLU A 14 -17.64 8.97 -13.69
N GLY A 15 -16.54 8.29 -14.06
CA GLY A 15 -15.21 8.91 -14.13
C GLY A 15 -15.14 9.98 -15.23
N THR A 16 -14.60 11.14 -14.88
CA THR A 16 -14.36 12.24 -15.82
C THR A 16 -13.11 11.96 -16.66
N PRO A 17 -13.16 12.07 -17.99
CA PRO A 17 -11.97 11.98 -18.83
C PRO A 17 -10.95 13.07 -18.49
N LYS A 18 -9.68 12.68 -18.32
CA LYS A 18 -8.57 13.59 -18.03
C LYS A 18 -7.33 13.20 -18.85
N THR A 19 -6.53 14.20 -19.17
CA THR A 19 -5.16 14.00 -19.63
C THR A 19 -4.26 13.71 -18.44
N ASP A 20 -3.16 13.02 -18.68
CA ASP A 20 -2.15 12.72 -17.66
C ASP A 20 -0.74 12.94 -18.20
N ARG A 21 0.26 12.86 -17.33
CA ARG A 21 1.68 13.09 -17.67
C ARG A 21 2.20 12.10 -18.72
N THR A 22 1.65 10.88 -18.77
CA THR A 22 2.09 9.83 -19.69
C THR A 22 1.47 9.97 -21.09
N GLY A 23 0.47 10.82 -21.27
CA GLY A 23 -0.27 10.99 -22.52
C GLY A 23 -1.26 9.87 -22.83
N THR A 24 -1.41 8.86 -21.94
CA THR A 24 -2.35 7.75 -22.12
C THR A 24 -3.81 8.19 -21.97
N GLY A 25 -4.06 9.17 -21.10
CA GLY A 25 -5.38 9.59 -20.68
C GLY A 25 -6.01 8.66 -19.65
N THR A 26 -6.93 9.18 -18.88
CA THR A 26 -7.59 8.46 -17.78
C THR A 26 -9.08 8.80 -17.70
N LYS A 27 -9.86 7.91 -17.08
CA LYS A 27 -11.12 8.27 -16.40
C LYS A 27 -10.82 8.41 -14.90
N SER A 28 -11.23 9.52 -14.28
CA SER A 28 -10.86 9.87 -12.91
C SER A 28 -12.06 10.31 -12.09
N CYS A 29 -12.08 9.89 -10.81
CA CYS A 29 -12.95 10.41 -9.78
C CYS A 29 -12.10 11.08 -8.70
N PHE A 30 -12.59 12.17 -8.10
CA PHE A 30 -11.92 12.83 -6.99
C PHE A 30 -12.65 12.60 -5.69
N GLY A 31 -11.96 11.97 -4.75
CA GLY A 31 -12.52 11.61 -3.45
C GLY A 31 -13.34 10.32 -3.50
N TYR A 32 -12.78 9.25 -2.94
CA TYR A 32 -13.48 7.97 -2.73
C TYR A 32 -12.90 7.28 -1.49
N GLN A 33 -13.66 6.38 -0.87
CA GLN A 33 -13.18 5.65 0.29
C GLN A 33 -13.62 4.19 0.25
N LEU A 34 -12.68 3.30 0.56
CA LEU A 34 -12.93 1.87 0.79
C LEU A 34 -12.69 1.53 2.25
N ARG A 35 -13.39 0.49 2.75
CA ARG A 35 -13.19 -0.04 4.09
C ARG A 35 -13.16 -1.56 4.06
N PHE A 36 -12.19 -2.15 4.75
CA PHE A 36 -11.98 -3.58 4.85
C PHE A 36 -11.86 -3.97 6.32
N ASP A 37 -12.75 -4.82 6.79
CA ASP A 37 -12.67 -5.44 8.12
C ASP A 37 -11.64 -6.58 8.07
N LEU A 38 -10.48 -6.36 8.66
CA LEU A 38 -9.35 -7.32 8.61
C LEU A 38 -9.60 -8.58 9.45
N SER A 39 -10.60 -8.56 10.33
CA SER A 39 -11.02 -9.74 11.08
C SER A 39 -11.73 -10.78 10.21
N LYS A 40 -12.22 -10.38 9.02
CA LYS A 40 -12.93 -11.24 8.05
C LYS A 40 -12.02 -11.90 7.00
N GLY A 41 -10.73 -11.63 7.05
CA GLY A 41 -9.74 -12.17 6.13
C GLY A 41 -8.86 -11.09 5.52
N PHE A 42 -7.82 -11.53 4.83
CA PHE A 42 -6.85 -10.65 4.19
C PHE A 42 -7.39 -10.10 2.86
N PRO A 43 -7.48 -8.77 2.66
CA PRO A 43 -8.11 -8.19 1.48
C PRO A 43 -7.21 -8.25 0.24
N LEU A 44 -6.88 -9.46 -0.20
CA LEU A 44 -6.19 -9.72 -1.46
C LEU A 44 -7.22 -9.96 -2.57
N VAL A 45 -7.10 -9.24 -3.68
CA VAL A 45 -8.03 -9.36 -4.82
C VAL A 45 -8.06 -10.80 -5.34
N THR A 46 -9.27 -11.32 -5.57
CA THR A 46 -9.51 -12.70 -6.04
C THR A 46 -9.97 -12.76 -7.50
N THR A 47 -10.42 -11.64 -8.06
CA THR A 47 -10.87 -11.57 -9.46
C THR A 47 -9.72 -11.49 -10.48
N LYS A 48 -8.50 -11.31 -10.01
CA LYS A 48 -7.24 -11.56 -10.73
C LYS A 48 -6.15 -11.94 -9.75
N LYS A 49 -5.22 -12.79 -10.17
CA LYS A 49 -4.08 -13.19 -9.34
C LYS A 49 -3.11 -12.01 -9.18
N LEU A 50 -2.76 -11.69 -7.94
CA LEU A 50 -1.73 -10.70 -7.59
C LEU A 50 -0.40 -11.38 -7.25
N HIS A 51 0.70 -10.67 -7.46
CA HIS A 51 2.04 -11.15 -7.11
C HIS A 51 2.38 -10.76 -5.67
N LEU A 52 1.85 -11.52 -4.70
CA LEU A 52 2.00 -11.26 -3.26
C LEU A 52 3.47 -11.11 -2.83
N LYS A 53 4.38 -11.87 -3.46
CA LYS A 53 5.81 -11.77 -3.19
C LYS A 53 6.34 -10.34 -3.34
N SER A 54 5.93 -9.63 -4.40
CA SER A 54 6.33 -8.23 -4.61
C SER A 54 5.78 -7.31 -3.52
N ILE A 55 4.53 -7.53 -3.10
CA ILE A 55 3.87 -6.73 -2.06
C ILE A 55 4.62 -6.86 -0.73
N ILE A 56 4.95 -8.08 -0.32
CA ILE A 56 5.66 -8.33 0.94
C ILE A 56 7.07 -7.73 0.90
N TYR A 57 7.86 -8.00 -0.16
CA TYR A 57 9.23 -7.47 -0.25
C TYR A 57 9.28 -5.95 -0.33
N GLU A 58 8.34 -5.31 -1.04
CA GLU A 58 8.23 -3.86 -1.09
C GLU A 58 7.95 -3.27 0.31
N LEU A 59 7.00 -3.84 1.06
CA LEU A 59 6.69 -3.40 2.41
C LEU A 59 7.90 -3.57 3.35
N LEU A 60 8.58 -4.71 3.29
CA LEU A 60 9.80 -4.94 4.07
C LEU A 60 10.92 -3.97 3.69
N TRP A 61 11.05 -3.63 2.41
CA TRP A 61 12.01 -2.65 1.91
C TRP A 61 11.71 -1.24 2.44
N PHE A 62 10.45 -0.82 2.47
CA PHE A 62 10.06 0.44 3.12
C PHE A 62 10.39 0.45 4.61
N LEU A 63 10.11 -0.64 5.33
CA LEU A 63 10.41 -0.77 6.76
C LEU A 63 11.91 -0.81 7.08
N LYS A 64 12.74 -1.20 6.13
CA LYS A 64 14.21 -1.10 6.24
C LYS A 64 14.71 0.35 6.08
N GLY A 65 13.88 1.27 5.60
CA GLY A 65 14.29 2.65 5.29
C GLY A 65 15.16 2.76 4.04
N ASP A 66 15.20 1.69 3.24
CA ASP A 66 16.02 1.61 2.04
C ASP A 66 15.34 2.35 0.86
N THR A 67 16.14 2.90 -0.04
CA THR A 67 15.71 3.60 -1.25
C THR A 67 16.38 3.05 -2.51
N ASN A 68 17.29 2.10 -2.36
CA ASN A 68 17.94 1.41 -3.47
C ASN A 68 17.21 0.10 -3.79
N ILE A 69 16.94 -0.14 -5.06
CA ILE A 69 16.19 -1.31 -5.53
C ILE A 69 16.97 -2.62 -5.50
N LYS A 70 18.24 -2.60 -5.08
CA LYS A 70 19.09 -3.81 -5.02
C LYS A 70 18.44 -4.91 -4.19
N TYR A 71 17.92 -4.58 -2.99
CA TYR A 71 17.20 -5.54 -2.15
C TYR A 71 16.00 -6.18 -2.87
N LEU A 72 15.24 -5.39 -3.62
CA LEU A 72 14.10 -5.89 -4.39
C LEU A 72 14.56 -6.80 -5.53
N LYS A 73 15.58 -6.40 -6.30
CA LYS A 73 16.17 -7.20 -7.39
C LYS A 73 16.74 -8.52 -6.92
N ASP A 74 17.49 -8.53 -5.81
CA ASP A 74 18.07 -9.74 -5.23
C ASP A 74 17.00 -10.76 -4.85
N ASN A 75 15.77 -10.29 -4.58
CA ASN A 75 14.62 -11.11 -4.26
C ASN A 75 13.67 -11.33 -5.46
N GLY A 76 14.08 -10.95 -6.68
CA GLY A 76 13.31 -11.14 -7.91
C GLY A 76 12.09 -10.23 -8.06
N VAL A 77 12.07 -9.09 -7.38
CA VAL A 77 11.04 -8.05 -7.45
C VAL A 77 11.54 -6.89 -8.30
N ARG A 78 10.76 -6.50 -9.32
CA ARG A 78 11.15 -5.53 -10.34
C ARG A 78 10.18 -4.36 -10.50
N ILE A 79 9.27 -4.19 -9.58
CA ILE A 79 8.18 -3.19 -9.68
C ILE A 79 8.65 -1.74 -9.58
N TRP A 80 9.94 -1.50 -9.32
CA TRP A 80 10.57 -0.18 -9.23
C TRP A 80 11.68 0.04 -10.27
N ASP A 81 11.96 -0.93 -11.14
CA ASP A 81 13.08 -0.87 -12.10
C ASP A 81 13.00 0.34 -13.03
N GLU A 82 11.80 0.77 -13.44
CA GLU A 82 11.57 1.84 -14.42
C GLU A 82 11.83 3.25 -13.85
N TRP A 83 11.85 3.41 -12.53
CA TRP A 83 12.07 4.71 -11.88
C TRP A 83 13.47 4.87 -11.29
N ALA A 84 14.21 3.77 -11.12
CA ALA A 84 15.52 3.82 -10.51
C ALA A 84 16.57 4.37 -11.51
N ASN A 85 17.53 5.14 -10.98
CA ASN A 85 18.66 5.57 -11.76
C ASN A 85 19.62 4.39 -12.07
N GLU A 86 20.71 4.65 -12.80
CA GLU A 86 21.71 3.64 -13.19
C GLU A 86 22.35 2.90 -12.00
N ASN A 87 22.39 3.53 -10.82
CA ASN A 87 22.90 2.95 -9.57
C ASN A 87 21.82 2.20 -8.78
N GLY A 88 20.58 2.17 -9.27
CA GLY A 88 19.44 1.55 -8.60
C GLY A 88 18.82 2.40 -7.50
N ASP A 89 19.11 3.69 -7.44
CA ASP A 89 18.64 4.61 -6.42
C ASP A 89 17.40 5.40 -6.88
N LEU A 90 16.46 5.61 -5.95
CA LEU A 90 15.19 6.31 -6.16
C LEU A 90 15.15 7.68 -5.48
N GLY A 91 16.21 8.07 -4.78
CA GLY A 91 16.19 9.23 -3.90
C GLY A 91 15.39 9.00 -2.63
N PRO A 92 15.06 10.04 -1.86
CA PRO A 92 14.50 9.92 -0.51
C PRO A 92 13.01 9.55 -0.50
N VAL A 93 12.63 8.44 -1.18
CA VAL A 93 11.24 7.94 -1.27
C VAL A 93 10.81 7.23 0.03
N TYR A 94 9.58 6.89 0.14
CA TYR A 94 8.85 6.18 1.22
C TYR A 94 9.67 5.69 2.42
N GLY A 95 10.55 4.72 2.25
CA GLY A 95 11.33 4.13 3.33
C GLY A 95 12.21 5.14 4.05
N LYS A 96 12.90 6.01 3.32
CA LYS A 96 13.70 7.12 3.90
C LYS A 96 12.82 8.03 4.75
N GLN A 97 11.65 8.42 4.25
CA GLN A 97 10.76 9.31 4.98
C GLN A 97 10.16 8.63 6.22
N TRP A 98 9.81 7.35 6.14
CA TRP A 98 9.25 6.60 7.27
C TRP A 98 10.25 6.38 8.39
N ARG A 99 11.54 6.13 8.06
CA ARG A 99 12.55 5.65 8.98
C ARG A 99 13.65 6.64 9.33
N SER A 100 13.79 7.68 8.52
CA SER A 100 14.92 8.61 8.66
C SER A 100 14.55 9.99 8.11
N TRP A 101 13.42 10.54 8.56
CA TRP A 101 13.00 11.89 8.20
C TRP A 101 13.95 12.93 8.76
N GLU A 102 14.55 13.73 7.90
CA GLU A 102 15.42 14.82 8.31
C GLU A 102 14.60 16.06 8.69
N GLY A 103 14.62 16.41 9.97
CA GLY A 103 14.01 17.61 10.51
C GLY A 103 15.00 18.78 10.62
N ALA A 104 14.55 19.87 11.21
CA ALA A 104 15.41 21.03 11.46
C ALA A 104 16.59 20.67 12.38
N ASN A 105 17.73 21.36 12.20
CA ASN A 105 18.92 21.22 13.04
C ASN A 105 19.54 19.82 13.08
N GLY A 106 19.38 19.02 12.02
CA GLY A 106 19.97 17.70 11.91
C GLY A 106 19.29 16.62 12.77
N VAL A 107 18.11 16.90 13.31
CA VAL A 107 17.31 15.89 14.02
C VAL A 107 16.77 14.88 13.00
N VAL A 108 17.01 13.61 13.24
CA VAL A 108 16.46 12.52 12.42
C VAL A 108 15.34 11.83 13.18
N VAL A 109 14.17 11.70 12.54
CA VAL A 109 12.97 11.08 13.11
C VAL A 109 12.69 9.75 12.45
N ASP A 110 12.60 8.68 13.23
CA ASP A 110 12.08 7.38 12.81
C ASP A 110 10.58 7.31 13.15
N GLN A 111 9.74 7.68 12.17
CA GLN A 111 8.29 7.77 12.36
C GLN A 111 7.68 6.40 12.72
N ILE A 112 8.19 5.29 12.18
CA ILE A 112 7.66 3.94 12.47
C ILE A 112 8.01 3.53 13.91
N LYS A 113 9.24 3.77 14.36
CA LYS A 113 9.65 3.50 15.73
C LYS A 113 8.82 4.30 16.74
N ASP A 114 8.65 5.59 16.47
CA ASP A 114 7.87 6.49 17.32
C ASP A 114 6.39 6.09 17.33
N LEU A 115 5.83 5.70 16.19
CA LEU A 115 4.47 5.20 16.07
C LEU A 115 4.24 3.97 16.96
N ILE A 116 5.11 2.94 16.86
CA ILE A 116 5.00 1.72 17.68
C ILE A 116 5.09 2.06 19.17
N HIS A 117 6.01 2.94 19.54
CA HIS A 117 6.13 3.41 20.93
C HIS A 117 4.84 4.10 21.40
N GLN A 118 4.28 5.01 20.60
CA GLN A 118 3.06 5.74 20.95
C GLN A 118 1.83 4.82 21.03
N ILE A 119 1.67 3.85 20.12
CA ILE A 119 0.58 2.87 20.19
C ILE A 119 0.63 2.10 21.53
N LYS A 120 1.83 1.72 21.98
CA LYS A 120 2.01 0.97 23.25
C LYS A 120 1.82 1.83 24.50
N THR A 121 2.18 3.09 24.46
CA THR A 121 2.21 3.96 25.65
C THR A 121 1.03 4.92 25.76
N THR A 122 0.48 5.35 24.62
CA THR A 122 -0.62 6.33 24.52
C THR A 122 -1.57 5.96 23.37
N PRO A 123 -2.26 4.79 23.46
CA PRO A 123 -3.08 4.26 22.36
C PRO A 123 -4.22 5.20 21.94
N ASP A 124 -4.73 6.04 22.84
CA ASP A 124 -5.79 7.02 22.56
C ASP A 124 -5.28 8.27 21.81
N SER A 125 -4.00 8.32 21.46
CA SER A 125 -3.41 9.45 20.73
C SER A 125 -4.06 9.62 19.36
N ARG A 126 -4.40 10.85 19.01
CA ARG A 126 -4.85 11.24 17.65
C ARG A 126 -3.69 11.57 16.72
N ARG A 127 -2.44 11.34 17.17
CA ARG A 127 -1.19 11.70 16.46
C ARG A 127 -0.43 10.45 15.97
N LEU A 128 -1.10 9.31 15.87
CA LEU A 128 -0.53 8.06 15.37
C LEU A 128 -0.44 8.13 13.83
N ILE A 129 0.40 9.02 13.32
CA ILE A 129 0.48 9.38 11.89
C ILE A 129 1.90 9.14 11.39
N VAL A 130 1.99 8.64 10.15
CA VAL A 130 3.23 8.56 9.37
C VAL A 130 3.01 9.25 8.03
N SER A 131 3.93 10.13 7.65
CA SER A 131 3.90 10.86 6.38
C SER A 131 5.12 10.52 5.53
N ALA A 132 4.91 10.28 4.25
CA ALA A 132 5.95 10.21 3.25
C ALA A 132 6.06 11.51 2.43
N TRP A 133 5.11 12.44 2.59
CA TRP A 133 5.06 13.69 1.84
C TRP A 133 5.94 14.76 2.49
N ASN A 134 7.24 14.70 2.23
CA ASN A 134 8.20 15.70 2.67
C ASN A 134 8.39 16.74 1.57
N VAL A 135 7.77 17.92 1.74
CA VAL A 135 7.78 18.99 0.74
C VAL A 135 9.21 19.42 0.37
N GLY A 136 10.14 19.39 1.32
CA GLY A 136 11.54 19.74 1.09
C GLY A 136 12.33 18.75 0.25
N ASP A 137 11.83 17.51 0.11
CA ASP A 137 12.52 16.44 -0.61
C ASP A 137 11.83 15.99 -1.91
N LEU A 138 10.62 16.48 -2.21
CA LEU A 138 9.86 16.01 -3.38
C LEU A 138 10.63 16.10 -4.70
N SER A 139 11.41 17.17 -4.89
CA SER A 139 12.21 17.36 -6.11
C SER A 139 13.41 16.41 -6.24
N LYS A 140 13.77 15.72 -5.15
CA LYS A 140 14.89 14.74 -5.11
C LYS A 140 14.41 13.30 -5.32
N MET A 141 13.09 13.08 -5.34
CA MET A 141 12.47 11.76 -5.47
C MET A 141 12.27 11.40 -6.93
N ALA A 142 12.64 10.20 -7.33
CA ALA A 142 12.37 9.67 -8.67
C ALA A 142 10.86 9.58 -8.94
N LEU A 143 10.07 9.31 -7.90
CA LEU A 143 8.61 9.31 -7.92
C LEU A 143 8.07 9.90 -6.62
N MET A 144 7.29 10.99 -6.73
CA MET A 144 6.63 11.59 -5.56
C MET A 144 5.62 10.61 -4.96
N PRO A 145 5.55 10.46 -3.62
CA PRO A 145 4.70 9.48 -2.97
C PRO A 145 3.22 9.57 -3.38
N CYS A 146 2.67 8.48 -3.90
CA CYS A 146 1.25 8.37 -4.23
C CYS A 146 0.42 8.10 -2.96
N HIS A 147 0.79 7.09 -2.18
CA HIS A 147 0.26 6.81 -0.85
C HIS A 147 1.13 7.56 0.18
N ASN A 148 0.68 8.75 0.54
CA ASN A 148 1.53 9.77 1.12
C ASN A 148 1.35 9.99 2.63
N LEU A 149 0.23 9.52 3.22
CA LEU A 149 -0.02 9.66 4.66
C LEU A 149 -0.91 8.51 5.15
N PHE A 150 -0.59 7.94 6.31
CA PHE A 150 -1.48 7.00 6.98
C PHE A 150 -1.53 7.27 8.48
N GLN A 151 -2.69 6.95 9.07
CA GLN A 151 -2.98 7.14 10.48
C GLN A 151 -3.53 5.86 11.08
N PHE A 152 -3.06 5.55 12.29
CA PHE A 152 -3.62 4.45 13.08
C PHE A 152 -4.61 4.94 14.13
N TYR A 153 -5.49 4.02 14.52
CA TYR A 153 -6.51 4.24 15.53
C TYR A 153 -6.68 2.97 16.36
N VAL A 154 -6.63 3.12 17.68
CA VAL A 154 -6.84 2.01 18.63
C VAL A 154 -8.18 2.20 19.32
N ALA A 155 -9.02 1.19 19.27
CA ALA A 155 -10.28 1.13 20.02
C ALA A 155 -10.67 -0.32 20.32
N ASP A 156 -11.21 -0.59 21.48
CA ASP A 156 -11.69 -1.91 21.91
C ASP A 156 -10.64 -3.03 21.71
N GLY A 157 -9.38 -2.71 21.98
CA GLY A 157 -8.24 -3.64 21.79
C GLY A 157 -7.91 -3.98 20.35
N LYS A 158 -8.42 -3.21 19.37
CA LYS A 158 -8.20 -3.38 17.94
C LYS A 158 -7.45 -2.20 17.35
N LEU A 159 -6.57 -2.50 16.37
CA LEU A 159 -5.84 -1.52 15.59
C LEU A 159 -6.45 -1.39 14.20
N SER A 160 -6.84 -0.17 13.84
CA SER A 160 -7.28 0.21 12.49
C SER A 160 -6.28 1.16 11.84
N CYS A 161 -6.22 1.17 10.52
CA CYS A 161 -5.38 2.07 9.74
C CYS A 161 -6.20 2.79 8.67
N GLN A 162 -5.99 4.09 8.51
CA GLN A 162 -6.50 4.84 7.38
C GLN A 162 -5.34 5.37 6.55
N LEU A 163 -5.34 5.02 5.25
CA LEU A 163 -4.41 5.54 4.25
C LEU A 163 -5.06 6.67 3.46
N TYR A 164 -4.35 7.77 3.23
CA TYR A 164 -4.65 8.72 2.17
C TYR A 164 -3.68 8.53 1.00
N GLN A 165 -4.23 8.25 -0.17
CA GLN A 165 -3.51 8.12 -1.42
C GLN A 165 -3.95 9.22 -2.39
N ARG A 166 -3.04 10.16 -2.71
CA ARG A 166 -3.34 11.34 -3.54
C ARG A 166 -3.59 11.01 -5.01
N SER A 167 -2.98 9.95 -5.50
CA SER A 167 -3.04 9.50 -6.90
C SER A 167 -3.03 7.97 -6.93
N ALA A 168 -4.04 7.37 -7.58
CA ALA A 168 -4.29 5.95 -7.48
C ALA A 168 -4.73 5.33 -8.81
N ASP A 169 -3.82 4.61 -9.48
CA ASP A 169 -4.18 3.68 -10.55
C ASP A 169 -5.03 2.56 -9.97
N VAL A 170 -6.33 2.59 -10.27
CA VAL A 170 -7.28 1.64 -9.69
C VAL A 170 -7.05 0.21 -10.17
N PHE A 171 -6.50 0.03 -11.36
CA PHE A 171 -6.34 -1.31 -11.94
C PHE A 171 -5.04 -2.00 -11.50
N LEU A 172 -3.88 -1.36 -11.64
CA LEU A 172 -2.59 -1.97 -11.27
C LEU A 172 -2.20 -1.67 -9.82
N GLY A 173 -2.25 -0.40 -9.40
CA GLY A 173 -1.70 0.05 -8.12
C GLY A 173 -2.58 -0.26 -6.91
N VAL A 174 -3.85 0.12 -6.96
CA VAL A 174 -4.76 0.03 -5.80
C VAL A 174 -4.84 -1.38 -5.19
N PRO A 175 -4.93 -2.48 -5.96
CA PRO A 175 -4.92 -3.83 -5.38
C PRO A 175 -3.66 -4.15 -4.57
N PHE A 176 -2.49 -3.68 -5.00
CA PHE A 176 -1.22 -3.81 -4.28
C PHE A 176 -1.23 -2.98 -3.00
N ASN A 177 -1.69 -1.72 -3.08
CA ASN A 177 -1.73 -0.83 -1.93
C ASN A 177 -2.72 -1.32 -0.85
N ILE A 178 -3.89 -1.85 -1.23
CA ILE A 178 -4.83 -2.47 -0.29
C ILE A 178 -4.14 -3.60 0.49
N ALA A 179 -3.52 -4.55 -0.20
CA ALA A 179 -2.86 -5.68 0.44
C ALA A 179 -1.65 -5.25 1.28
N SER A 180 -0.83 -4.30 0.79
CA SER A 180 0.35 -3.80 1.49
C SER A 180 -0.02 -3.13 2.82
N TYR A 181 -0.99 -2.22 2.82
CA TYR A 181 -1.38 -1.51 4.05
C TYR A 181 -2.23 -2.36 4.99
N ALA A 182 -3.02 -3.31 4.48
CA ALA A 182 -3.65 -4.33 5.31
C ALA A 182 -2.59 -5.17 6.04
N LEU A 183 -1.54 -5.61 5.32
CA LEU A 183 -0.44 -6.35 5.92
C LEU A 183 0.33 -5.52 6.95
N LEU A 184 0.65 -4.26 6.64
CA LEU A 184 1.27 -3.33 7.59
C LEU A 184 0.43 -3.18 8.86
N THR A 185 -0.89 -3.05 8.72
CA THR A 185 -1.81 -2.94 9.86
C THR A 185 -1.76 -4.19 10.73
N MET A 186 -1.74 -5.39 10.12
CA MET A 186 -1.64 -6.66 10.84
C MET A 186 -0.29 -6.81 11.54
N MET A 187 0.82 -6.40 10.90
CA MET A 187 2.16 -6.43 11.49
C MET A 187 2.25 -5.50 12.71
N VAL A 188 1.76 -4.26 12.58
CA VAL A 188 1.74 -3.29 13.69
C VAL A 188 0.86 -3.78 14.83
N ALA A 189 -0.33 -4.32 14.54
CA ALA A 189 -1.21 -4.90 15.54
C ALA A 189 -0.50 -6.03 16.32
N GLN A 190 0.18 -6.95 15.63
CA GLN A 190 0.91 -8.06 16.28
C GLN A 190 2.01 -7.56 17.20
N VAL A 191 2.86 -6.63 16.77
CA VAL A 191 3.98 -6.16 17.62
C VAL A 191 3.53 -5.24 18.75
N CYS A 192 2.28 -4.76 18.71
CA CYS A 192 1.63 -3.97 19.76
C CYS A 192 0.64 -4.78 20.61
N ASP A 193 0.55 -6.10 20.41
CA ASP A 193 -0.37 -7.01 21.10
C ASP A 193 -1.85 -6.59 21.01
N LEU A 194 -2.26 -6.09 19.82
CA LEU A 194 -3.62 -5.68 19.47
C LEU A 194 -4.25 -6.66 18.47
N GLN A 195 -5.57 -6.70 18.44
CA GLN A 195 -6.33 -7.39 17.40
C GLN A 195 -6.44 -6.55 16.12
N TYR A 196 -6.80 -7.20 15.00
CA TYR A 196 -7.01 -6.52 13.73
C TYR A 196 -8.35 -5.78 13.74
N GLY A 197 -8.32 -4.50 13.38
CA GLY A 197 -9.49 -3.66 13.14
C GLY A 197 -9.74 -3.50 11.63
N ASP A 198 -10.01 -2.27 11.21
CA ASP A 198 -10.30 -1.93 9.82
C ASP A 198 -9.07 -1.38 9.10
N PHE A 199 -8.96 -1.67 7.81
CA PHE A 199 -8.19 -0.87 6.88
C PHE A 199 -9.13 0.04 6.08
N VAL A 200 -8.90 1.34 6.15
CA VAL A 200 -9.65 2.38 5.42
C VAL A 200 -8.75 3.01 4.39
N HIS A 201 -9.15 3.00 3.12
CA HIS A 201 -8.38 3.55 2.02
C HIS A 201 -9.11 4.76 1.44
N SER A 202 -8.57 5.95 1.67
CA SER A 202 -9.10 7.21 1.16
C SER A 202 -8.27 7.68 -0.03
N PHE A 203 -8.96 8.04 -1.10
CA PHE A 203 -8.34 8.47 -2.35
C PHE A 203 -8.54 9.95 -2.62
N GLY A 204 -7.51 10.59 -3.17
CA GLY A 204 -7.64 11.85 -3.88
C GLY A 204 -8.10 11.62 -5.32
N ASP A 205 -7.18 11.71 -6.29
CA ASP A 205 -7.45 11.35 -7.68
C ASP A 205 -7.32 9.82 -7.85
N VAL A 206 -8.44 9.12 -7.96
CA VAL A 206 -8.47 7.69 -8.29
C VAL A 206 -8.90 7.52 -9.73
N HIS A 207 -8.10 6.82 -10.52
CA HIS A 207 -8.25 6.79 -11.97
C HIS A 207 -8.00 5.43 -12.59
N LEU A 208 -8.62 5.22 -13.75
CA LEU A 208 -8.41 4.10 -14.66
C LEU A 208 -7.79 4.64 -15.94
N TYR A 209 -6.61 4.13 -16.33
CA TYR A 209 -6.00 4.47 -17.61
C TYR A 209 -6.83 3.97 -18.78
N ASN A 210 -6.90 4.75 -19.87
CA ASN A 210 -7.72 4.40 -21.02
C ASN A 210 -7.32 3.07 -21.67
N ASN A 211 -6.06 2.70 -21.60
CA ASN A 211 -5.53 1.42 -22.08
C ASN A 211 -5.75 0.24 -21.12
N HIS A 212 -6.47 0.44 -20.00
CA HIS A 212 -6.85 -0.60 -19.05
C HIS A 212 -8.37 -0.87 -19.02
N ILE A 213 -9.17 -0.21 -19.84
CA ILE A 213 -10.64 -0.32 -19.80
C ILE A 213 -11.08 -1.77 -20.07
N GLU A 214 -10.60 -2.38 -21.15
CA GLU A 214 -10.95 -3.78 -21.50
C GLU A 214 -10.54 -4.76 -20.39
N GLN A 215 -9.38 -4.56 -19.74
CA GLN A 215 -8.90 -5.38 -18.65
C GLN A 215 -9.77 -5.20 -17.39
N ALA A 216 -10.24 -3.98 -17.14
CA ALA A 216 -11.14 -3.68 -16.03
C ALA A 216 -12.51 -4.32 -16.23
N GLU A 217 -13.09 -4.23 -17.44
CA GLU A 217 -14.34 -4.90 -17.81
C GLU A 217 -14.22 -6.42 -17.67
N LEU A 218 -13.13 -7.02 -18.17
CA LEU A 218 -12.84 -8.43 -17.96
C LEU A 218 -12.77 -8.78 -16.47
N GLN A 219 -12.14 -7.96 -15.64
CA GLN A 219 -12.06 -8.21 -14.20
C GLN A 219 -13.44 -8.12 -13.53
N LEU A 220 -14.27 -7.16 -13.94
CA LEU A 220 -15.63 -6.98 -13.43
C LEU A 220 -16.58 -8.14 -13.83
N SER A 221 -16.34 -8.82 -14.95
CA SER A 221 -17.12 -9.99 -15.35
C SER A 221 -16.88 -11.24 -14.49
N ARG A 222 -15.87 -11.22 -13.60
CA ARG A 222 -15.47 -12.36 -12.79
C ARG A 222 -16.11 -12.33 -11.41
N THR A 223 -16.52 -13.49 -10.90
CA THR A 223 -17.03 -13.63 -9.54
C THR A 223 -15.88 -13.60 -8.52
N THR A 224 -16.15 -13.09 -7.32
CA THR A 224 -15.19 -13.13 -6.22
C THR A 224 -15.14 -14.49 -5.56
N PHE A 225 -13.96 -14.89 -5.07
CA PHE A 225 -13.80 -15.99 -4.12
C PHE A 225 -13.77 -15.46 -2.68
N PRO A 226 -13.91 -16.31 -1.65
CA PRO A 226 -13.69 -15.94 -0.26
C PRO A 226 -12.32 -15.27 -0.06
N LEU A 227 -12.21 -14.40 0.94
CA LEU A 227 -10.93 -13.79 1.30
C LEU A 227 -9.98 -14.87 1.84
N PRO A 228 -8.70 -14.83 1.46
CA PRO A 228 -7.67 -15.68 2.06
C PRO A 228 -7.33 -15.25 3.48
N ASN A 229 -6.59 -16.10 4.18
CA ASN A 229 -6.04 -15.83 5.49
C ASN A 229 -4.54 -15.55 5.39
N MET A 230 -4.10 -14.42 5.93
CA MET A 230 -2.69 -14.12 6.10
C MET A 230 -2.25 -14.53 7.51
N LYS A 231 -1.36 -15.51 7.60
CA LYS A 231 -0.70 -15.87 8.86
C LYS A 231 0.64 -15.19 8.96
N ILE A 232 0.89 -14.59 10.11
CA ILE A 232 2.15 -13.92 10.45
C ILE A 232 2.78 -14.72 11.57
N ASN A 233 4.09 -15.00 11.50
CA ASN A 233 4.84 -15.71 12.52
C ASN A 233 4.69 -15.00 13.89
N PRO A 234 4.01 -15.62 14.87
CA PRO A 234 3.69 -14.96 16.14
C PRO A 234 4.93 -14.75 17.04
N ALA A 235 6.06 -15.38 16.70
CA ALA A 235 7.31 -15.21 17.45
C ALA A 235 7.97 -13.86 17.18
N VAL A 236 7.67 -13.20 16.05
CA VAL A 236 8.22 -11.88 15.71
C VAL A 236 7.51 -10.80 16.52
N LYS A 237 8.30 -10.05 17.33
CA LYS A 237 7.82 -9.00 18.23
C LYS A 237 8.39 -7.62 17.92
N ASP A 238 9.31 -7.53 16.97
CA ASP A 238 9.87 -6.27 16.47
C ASP A 238 9.53 -6.13 14.98
N ILE A 239 8.88 -5.00 14.62
CA ILE A 239 8.44 -4.74 13.26
C ILE A 239 9.58 -4.71 12.24
N PHE A 240 10.80 -4.44 12.69
CA PHE A 240 11.98 -4.32 11.83
C PHE A 240 12.70 -5.66 11.59
N THR A 241 12.27 -6.73 12.27
CA THR A 241 12.88 -8.06 12.14
C THR A 241 12.08 -9.04 11.30
N PHE A 242 10.94 -8.62 10.78
CA PHE A 242 10.17 -9.45 9.85
C PHE A 242 10.96 -9.78 8.59
N GLU A 243 10.84 -11.03 8.18
CA GLU A 243 11.36 -11.57 6.92
C GLU A 243 10.23 -12.14 6.07
N PHE A 244 10.49 -12.36 4.78
CA PHE A 244 9.49 -12.91 3.86
C PHE A 244 8.89 -14.24 4.34
N SER A 245 9.72 -15.09 4.95
CA SER A 245 9.32 -16.40 5.50
C SER A 245 8.36 -16.34 6.68
N ASP A 246 8.18 -15.16 7.31
CA ASP A 246 7.23 -14.97 8.41
C ASP A 246 5.78 -14.82 7.96
N PHE A 247 5.52 -14.76 6.65
CA PHE A 247 4.21 -14.56 6.08
C PHE A 247 3.76 -15.79 5.29
N THR A 248 2.61 -16.36 5.66
CA THR A 248 2.00 -17.48 4.95
C THR A 248 0.57 -17.12 4.55
N LEU A 249 0.30 -17.17 3.24
CA LEU A 249 -1.04 -16.97 2.71
C LEU A 249 -1.73 -18.32 2.57
N GLU A 250 -2.86 -18.49 3.27
CA GLU A 250 -3.68 -19.72 3.22
C GLU A 250 -4.99 -19.45 2.48
N ASP A 251 -5.51 -20.48 1.83
CA ASP A 251 -6.82 -20.49 1.16
C ASP A 251 -6.99 -19.46 0.03
N TYR A 252 -5.90 -19.01 -0.60
CA TYR A 252 -5.99 -18.06 -1.69
C TYR A 252 -6.43 -18.74 -2.99
N GLN A 253 -7.68 -18.47 -3.38
CA GLN A 253 -8.22 -18.81 -4.69
C GLN A 253 -8.40 -17.53 -5.50
N SER A 254 -7.98 -17.54 -6.75
CA SER A 254 -8.12 -16.38 -7.64
C SER A 254 -8.29 -16.81 -9.09
N HIS A 255 -8.94 -15.95 -9.87
CA HIS A 255 -8.87 -16.04 -11.32
C HIS A 255 -7.43 -15.77 -11.81
N PRO A 256 -7.09 -16.19 -13.05
CA PRO A 256 -5.79 -15.89 -13.65
C PRO A 256 -5.49 -14.39 -13.66
N SER A 257 -4.19 -14.05 -13.63
CA SER A 257 -3.75 -12.65 -13.77
C SER A 257 -4.27 -12.02 -15.07
N ILE A 258 -4.48 -10.70 -15.04
CA ILE A 258 -4.79 -9.90 -16.22
C ILE A 258 -3.60 -8.98 -16.44
N LYS A 259 -2.93 -9.11 -17.58
CA LYS A 259 -1.80 -8.26 -17.94
C LYS A 259 -2.30 -6.92 -18.44
N ALA A 260 -1.61 -5.85 -18.06
CA ALA A 260 -1.85 -4.50 -18.57
C ALA A 260 -0.49 -3.75 -18.67
N PRO A 261 -0.35 -2.80 -19.61
CA PRO A 261 0.86 -1.99 -19.72
C PRO A 261 0.97 -1.04 -18.53
N VAL A 262 2.18 -0.78 -18.06
CA VAL A 262 2.44 0.25 -17.04
C VAL A 262 2.52 1.61 -17.74
N ALA A 263 1.84 2.62 -17.23
CA ALA A 263 1.95 3.99 -17.71
C ALA A 263 3.13 4.69 -16.97
N VAL A 264 4.18 5.07 -17.70
CA VAL A 264 5.41 5.69 -17.19
C VAL A 264 5.68 7.07 -17.78
#